data_4fa86d1d2d78945e5ddd323c3e92ef87
#
_entry.id   4fa86d1d2d78945e5ddd323c3e92ef87
#
_cell.length_a   1.000
_cell.length_b   1.000
_cell.length_c   1.000
_cell.angle_alpha   90.00
_cell.angle_beta   90.00
_cell.angle_gamma   90.00
#
_symmetry.space_group_name_H-M   'P 1'
#
loop_
_entity.id
_entity.type
_entity.pdbx_description
1 polymer ?
#
loop_
_entity_poly.entity_id
_entity_poly.type
_entity_poly.pdbx_seq_one_letter_code
_entity_poly.pdbx_strand_id
1 'polypeptide(L)'
;MTILQRIMGELNIREMHEIPTALTKVLLDSNSCSELLKSIQPYYSYEALLTEFEEHSADRKNYMQDYTPQCVLDIIGGITSGGDVRDVCAGIGGLSLAKFKSDNTVTPRLEEYSKNAIAFMLLNLLIANIDAEVVEKNVLTGEELAYYKVESAASGFGQVSKVDMLESKKYDTVISNPPYSQSWIPQMDERFEGYKLAPKSKADFAFILDGLYSLNASGTAAFILPHGVLFRGQAEGDIRRKLIDNNLLDAVIGLPANLFTNTGIPVCILVFKKNRANKDVLFIDAQKDFVKHKNKNIMTAEQVEKVIKAYKNRADIERYASNISMSTILDNDYNLNIPRYIDSFEPEEIPDAVQLAKELNEINRESRTLGLEIAEMLKQLVCTDPDAQKEHDEFVKEFTEFLVSSDSACTVEEQEAVIKKIEDVKKYLLQKMFA
;
A
#
# COMPACT_ATOMS: atom_id res chain seq x y z
N MET A 1 5.55 9.79 -24.70
CA MET A 1 4.88 10.95 -24.05
C MET A 1 3.95 10.38 -23.00
N THR A 2 4.14 10.77 -21.76
CA THR A 2 3.34 10.30 -20.61
C THR A 2 1.94 10.95 -20.61
N ILE A 3 1.02 10.46 -19.76
CA ILE A 3 -0.33 11.02 -19.63
C ILE A 3 -0.24 12.46 -19.10
N LEU A 4 0.60 12.71 -18.08
CA LEU A 4 0.79 14.08 -17.55
C LEU A 4 1.39 15.02 -18.57
N GLN A 5 2.38 14.59 -19.35
CA GLN A 5 2.96 15.40 -20.44
C GLN A 5 1.91 15.75 -21.52
N ARG A 6 0.99 14.84 -21.80
CA ARG A 6 -0.11 15.10 -22.73
C ARG A 6 -1.10 16.11 -22.15
N ILE A 7 -1.50 15.94 -20.88
CA ILE A 7 -2.35 16.92 -20.18
C ILE A 7 -1.69 18.31 -20.20
N MET A 8 -0.40 18.41 -19.91
CA MET A 8 0.33 19.67 -19.95
C MET A 8 0.29 20.31 -21.33
N GLY A 9 0.47 19.52 -22.40
CA GLY A 9 0.38 20.00 -23.77
C GLY A 9 -1.00 20.57 -24.13
N GLU A 10 -2.06 19.82 -23.79
CA GLU A 10 -3.44 20.26 -24.02
C GLU A 10 -3.83 21.51 -23.21
N LEU A 11 -3.33 21.61 -21.98
CA LEU A 11 -3.57 22.75 -21.10
C LEU A 11 -2.64 23.94 -21.38
N ASN A 12 -1.64 23.78 -22.27
CA ASN A 12 -0.61 24.76 -22.57
C ASN A 12 0.13 25.29 -21.33
N ILE A 13 0.49 24.38 -20.43
CA ILE A 13 1.24 24.66 -19.20
C ILE A 13 2.64 24.05 -19.27
N ARG A 14 3.58 24.62 -18.52
CA ARG A 14 4.99 24.20 -18.57
C ARG A 14 5.44 23.44 -17.33
N GLU A 15 4.81 23.69 -16.21
CA GLU A 15 5.20 23.15 -14.92
C GLU A 15 4.17 22.17 -14.37
N MET A 16 4.61 21.01 -13.91
CA MET A 16 3.71 19.95 -13.42
C MET A 16 2.83 20.39 -12.25
N HIS A 17 3.33 21.26 -11.38
CA HIS A 17 2.56 21.75 -10.23
C HIS A 17 1.34 22.62 -10.61
N GLU A 18 1.28 23.11 -11.86
CA GLU A 18 0.14 23.89 -12.38
C GLU A 18 -1.02 22.98 -12.82
N ILE A 19 -0.74 21.69 -13.11
CA ILE A 19 -1.73 20.74 -13.65
C ILE A 19 -3.01 20.72 -12.83
N PRO A 20 -3.01 20.54 -11.49
CA PRO A 20 -4.26 20.39 -10.74
C PRO A 20 -5.20 21.59 -10.89
N THR A 21 -4.65 22.79 -10.83
CA THR A 21 -5.44 24.03 -10.94
C THR A 21 -5.98 24.21 -12.36
N ALA A 22 -5.13 24.04 -13.37
CA ALA A 22 -5.53 24.18 -14.78
C ALA A 22 -6.53 23.10 -15.17
N LEU A 23 -6.29 21.85 -14.75
CA LEU A 23 -7.15 20.71 -15.01
C LEU A 23 -8.55 20.93 -14.40
N THR A 24 -8.65 21.29 -13.12
CA THR A 24 -9.94 21.56 -12.48
C THR A 24 -10.72 22.64 -13.23
N LYS A 25 -10.05 23.72 -13.67
CA LYS A 25 -10.68 24.79 -14.42
C LYS A 25 -11.26 24.29 -15.76
N VAL A 26 -10.51 23.47 -16.49
CA VAL A 26 -10.94 22.91 -17.79
C VAL A 26 -12.06 21.89 -17.60
N LEU A 27 -11.99 21.04 -16.59
CA LEU A 27 -13.04 20.04 -16.32
C LEU A 27 -14.39 20.67 -15.93
N LEU A 28 -14.41 21.89 -15.40
CA LEU A 28 -15.62 22.64 -15.09
C LEU A 28 -16.21 23.40 -16.30
N ASP A 29 -15.50 23.48 -17.42
CA ASP A 29 -15.99 24.05 -18.68
C ASP A 29 -16.33 22.94 -19.68
N SER A 30 -17.61 22.74 -19.97
CA SER A 30 -18.10 21.58 -20.70
C SER A 30 -17.46 21.41 -22.09
N ASN A 31 -17.15 22.52 -22.79
CA ASN A 31 -16.57 22.47 -24.13
C ASN A 31 -15.09 22.05 -24.06
N SER A 32 -14.30 22.77 -23.27
CA SER A 32 -12.88 22.50 -23.08
C SER A 32 -12.65 21.11 -22.46
N CYS A 33 -13.53 20.68 -21.54
CA CYS A 33 -13.52 19.36 -20.95
C CYS A 33 -13.65 18.26 -22.02
N SER A 34 -14.65 18.36 -22.89
CA SER A 34 -14.89 17.38 -23.95
C SER A 34 -13.71 17.26 -24.93
N GLU A 35 -13.06 18.37 -25.27
CA GLU A 35 -11.87 18.38 -26.12
C GLU A 35 -10.68 17.70 -25.45
N LEU A 36 -10.41 18.05 -24.19
CA LEU A 36 -9.35 17.43 -23.38
C LEU A 36 -9.55 15.93 -23.28
N LEU A 37 -10.75 15.47 -22.90
CA LEU A 37 -11.05 14.06 -22.71
C LEU A 37 -10.91 13.25 -24.00
N LYS A 38 -11.34 13.78 -25.16
CA LYS A 38 -11.12 13.14 -26.47
C LYS A 38 -9.64 12.97 -26.80
N SER A 39 -8.79 13.92 -26.42
CA SER A 39 -7.35 13.86 -26.66
C SER A 39 -6.66 12.85 -25.73
N ILE A 40 -7.11 12.72 -24.49
CA ILE A 40 -6.46 11.89 -23.47
C ILE A 40 -6.93 10.44 -23.51
N GLN A 41 -8.24 10.19 -23.69
CA GLN A 41 -8.86 8.87 -23.55
C GLN A 41 -8.15 7.74 -24.32
N PRO A 42 -7.68 7.93 -25.58
CA PRO A 42 -7.01 6.86 -26.32
C PRO A 42 -5.70 6.38 -25.67
N TYR A 43 -5.12 7.15 -24.79
CA TYR A 43 -3.83 6.88 -24.12
C TYR A 43 -3.98 6.68 -22.61
N TYR A 44 -5.21 6.81 -22.12
CA TYR A 44 -5.49 6.75 -20.70
C TYR A 44 -5.40 5.32 -20.18
N SER A 45 -4.69 5.18 -19.06
CA SER A 45 -4.73 4.03 -18.15
C SER A 45 -4.72 4.56 -16.74
N TYR A 46 -5.63 4.09 -15.88
CA TYR A 46 -5.63 4.45 -14.47
C TYR A 46 -4.30 4.15 -13.80
N GLU A 47 -3.73 2.96 -14.05
CA GLU A 47 -2.46 2.54 -13.48
C GLU A 47 -1.28 3.43 -13.91
N ALA A 48 -1.25 3.82 -15.20
CA ALA A 48 -0.21 4.73 -15.69
C ALA A 48 -0.36 6.12 -15.08
N LEU A 49 -1.58 6.67 -15.03
CA LEU A 49 -1.84 7.95 -14.39
C LEU A 49 -1.51 7.91 -12.88
N LEU A 50 -1.86 6.82 -12.19
CA LEU A 50 -1.55 6.63 -10.77
C LEU A 50 -0.04 6.66 -10.55
N THR A 51 0.73 5.93 -11.35
CA THR A 51 2.20 5.90 -11.25
C THR A 51 2.80 7.28 -11.45
N GLU A 52 2.40 7.99 -12.51
CA GLU A 52 2.87 9.34 -12.80
C GLU A 52 2.45 10.34 -11.70
N PHE A 53 1.23 10.21 -11.17
CA PHE A 53 0.75 11.05 -10.07
C PHE A 53 1.55 10.81 -8.79
N GLU A 54 1.85 9.55 -8.44
CA GLU A 54 2.70 9.20 -7.29
C GLU A 54 4.11 9.79 -7.40
N GLU A 55 4.67 9.83 -8.61
CA GLU A 55 6.04 10.34 -8.85
C GLU A 55 6.11 11.86 -8.80
N HIS A 56 5.10 12.57 -9.31
CA HIS A 56 5.19 13.99 -9.60
C HIS A 56 4.24 14.90 -8.81
N SER A 57 3.11 14.39 -8.36
CA SER A 57 2.03 15.21 -7.81
C SER A 57 1.60 14.81 -6.39
N ALA A 58 1.97 13.63 -5.92
CA ALA A 58 1.62 13.17 -4.59
C ALA A 58 2.39 13.94 -3.51
N ASP A 59 1.68 14.53 -2.56
CA ASP A 59 2.26 15.22 -1.42
C ASP A 59 2.33 14.29 -0.19
N ARG A 60 3.35 13.44 -0.18
CA ARG A 60 3.58 12.48 0.92
C ARG A 60 3.97 13.16 2.22
N LYS A 61 4.67 14.27 2.14
CA LYS A 61 5.20 14.96 3.32
C LYS A 61 4.07 15.58 4.15
N ASN A 62 3.06 16.14 3.47
CA ASN A 62 1.95 16.83 4.15
C ASN A 62 0.72 15.93 4.33
N TYR A 63 0.46 15.00 3.39
CA TYR A 63 -0.79 14.21 3.38
C TYR A 63 -0.58 12.70 3.56
N MET A 64 0.67 12.22 3.72
CA MET A 64 0.98 10.79 3.91
C MET A 64 0.33 9.89 2.85
N GLN A 65 0.25 10.37 1.59
CA GLN A 65 -0.47 9.71 0.51
C GLN A 65 0.25 8.45 0.02
N ASP A 66 -0.31 7.29 0.34
CA ASP A 66 0.08 5.98 -0.21
C ASP A 66 -1.10 5.41 -1.00
N TYR A 67 -0.95 5.29 -2.32
CA TYR A 67 -2.04 4.87 -3.20
C TYR A 67 -2.22 3.35 -3.21
N THR A 68 -3.48 2.94 -3.35
CA THR A 68 -3.89 1.55 -3.20
C THR A 68 -3.53 0.73 -4.44
N PRO A 69 -2.75 -0.36 -4.31
CA PRO A 69 -2.45 -1.25 -5.43
C PRO A 69 -3.69 -1.93 -5.99
N GLN A 70 -3.69 -2.27 -7.30
CA GLN A 70 -4.83 -2.84 -8.00
C GLN A 70 -5.39 -4.09 -7.32
N CYS A 71 -4.54 -5.00 -6.84
CA CYS A 71 -4.97 -6.20 -6.14
C CYS A 71 -5.80 -5.89 -4.87
N VAL A 72 -5.45 -4.83 -4.13
CA VAL A 72 -6.19 -4.40 -2.93
C VAL A 72 -7.49 -3.71 -3.32
N LEU A 73 -7.49 -2.91 -4.41
CA LEU A 73 -8.70 -2.33 -4.99
C LEU A 73 -9.71 -3.42 -5.36
N ASP A 74 -9.25 -4.47 -6.04
CA ASP A 74 -10.10 -5.60 -6.49
C ASP A 74 -10.65 -6.40 -5.29
N ILE A 75 -9.86 -6.60 -4.23
CA ILE A 75 -10.33 -7.23 -3.00
C ILE A 75 -11.45 -6.40 -2.38
N ILE A 76 -11.24 -5.09 -2.16
CA ILE A 76 -12.27 -4.21 -1.57
C ILE A 76 -13.54 -4.21 -2.41
N GLY A 77 -13.41 -4.08 -3.75
CA GLY A 77 -14.55 -4.16 -4.66
C GLY A 77 -15.32 -5.47 -4.55
N GLY A 78 -14.60 -6.59 -4.36
CA GLY A 78 -15.18 -7.92 -4.27
C GLY A 78 -15.83 -8.29 -2.93
N ILE A 79 -15.37 -7.71 -1.81
CA ILE A 79 -15.85 -8.03 -0.45
C ILE A 79 -16.89 -7.05 0.10
N THR A 80 -17.09 -5.90 -0.54
CA THR A 80 -18.07 -4.90 -0.10
C THR A 80 -19.38 -5.00 -0.88
N SER A 81 -20.49 -4.66 -0.23
CA SER A 81 -21.83 -4.60 -0.85
C SER A 81 -22.00 -3.38 -1.77
N GLY A 82 -23.09 -3.36 -2.54
CA GLY A 82 -23.48 -2.22 -3.40
C GLY A 82 -24.22 -1.12 -2.64
N GLY A 83 -25.03 -0.35 -3.39
CA GLY A 83 -25.84 0.75 -2.87
C GLY A 83 -25.11 2.09 -2.84
N ASP A 84 -25.50 2.96 -1.90
CA ASP A 84 -24.81 4.23 -1.67
C ASP A 84 -23.42 3.99 -1.06
N VAL A 85 -22.38 4.43 -1.77
CA VAL A 85 -20.97 4.24 -1.37
C VAL A 85 -20.37 5.54 -0.88
N ARG A 86 -19.63 5.50 0.22
CA ARG A 86 -18.76 6.61 0.69
C ARG A 86 -17.31 6.15 0.66
N ASP A 87 -16.47 6.87 -0.08
CA ASP A 87 -15.02 6.64 -0.17
C ASP A 87 -14.30 7.74 0.62
N VAL A 88 -13.75 7.35 1.76
CA VAL A 88 -13.12 8.28 2.72
C VAL A 88 -11.62 8.32 2.48
N CYS A 89 -11.05 9.51 2.30
CA CYS A 89 -9.66 9.72 1.87
C CYS A 89 -9.41 9.09 0.50
N ALA A 90 -10.26 9.45 -0.47
CA ALA A 90 -10.39 8.76 -1.75
C ALA A 90 -9.18 8.90 -2.69
N GLY A 91 -8.24 9.82 -2.42
CA GLY A 91 -7.09 10.08 -3.28
C GLY A 91 -7.53 10.49 -4.69
N ILE A 92 -7.10 9.76 -5.70
CA ILE A 92 -7.55 9.97 -7.09
C ILE A 92 -8.74 9.08 -7.49
N GLY A 93 -9.45 8.47 -6.51
CA GLY A 93 -10.70 7.73 -6.68
C GLY A 93 -10.57 6.23 -6.96
N GLY A 94 -9.41 5.62 -6.68
CA GLY A 94 -9.14 4.23 -7.04
C GLY A 94 -10.13 3.21 -6.46
N LEU A 95 -10.46 3.32 -5.17
CA LEU A 95 -11.40 2.41 -4.51
C LEU A 95 -12.81 2.53 -5.12
N SER A 96 -13.28 3.75 -5.36
CA SER A 96 -14.57 4.00 -5.99
C SER A 96 -14.63 3.46 -7.43
N LEU A 97 -13.56 3.63 -8.21
CA LEU A 97 -13.46 3.07 -9.58
C LEU A 97 -13.52 1.54 -9.59
N ALA A 98 -12.78 0.89 -8.67
CA ALA A 98 -12.81 -0.56 -8.53
C ALA A 98 -14.17 -1.05 -8.06
N LYS A 99 -14.82 -0.31 -7.15
CA LYS A 99 -16.17 -0.61 -6.70
C LYS A 99 -17.19 -0.51 -7.83
N PHE A 100 -17.16 0.54 -8.62
CA PHE A 100 -18.02 0.72 -9.79
C PHE A 100 -17.78 -0.38 -10.85
N LYS A 101 -16.53 -0.78 -11.06
CA LYS A 101 -16.21 -1.91 -11.95
C LYS A 101 -16.82 -3.23 -11.50
N SER A 102 -16.92 -3.46 -10.18
CA SER A 102 -17.54 -4.66 -9.61
C SER A 102 -19.06 -4.60 -9.55
N ASP A 103 -19.62 -3.39 -9.45
CA ASP A 103 -21.06 -3.11 -9.36
C ASP A 103 -21.33 -1.72 -9.94
N ASN A 104 -21.75 -1.67 -11.19
CA ASN A 104 -21.98 -0.41 -11.92
C ASN A 104 -23.27 0.34 -11.54
N THR A 105 -24.01 -0.15 -10.54
CA THR A 105 -25.21 0.52 -10.02
C THR A 105 -24.92 1.46 -8.86
N VAL A 106 -23.67 1.47 -8.34
CA VAL A 106 -23.31 2.31 -7.20
C VAL A 106 -23.14 3.77 -7.62
N THR A 107 -23.53 4.68 -6.71
CA THR A 107 -23.26 6.12 -6.84
C THR A 107 -22.35 6.53 -5.69
N PRO A 108 -21.03 6.69 -5.94
CA PRO A 108 -20.08 6.99 -4.89
C PRO A 108 -20.07 8.49 -4.52
N ARG A 109 -19.92 8.75 -3.21
CA ARG A 109 -19.44 10.03 -2.69
C ARG A 109 -17.99 9.86 -2.26
N LEU A 110 -17.11 10.64 -2.87
CA LEU A 110 -15.68 10.60 -2.62
C LEU A 110 -15.28 11.82 -1.79
N GLU A 111 -14.62 11.61 -0.68
CA GLU A 111 -14.12 12.67 0.21
C GLU A 111 -12.59 12.69 0.20
N GLU A 112 -12.02 13.85 -0.14
CA GLU A 112 -10.56 14.03 -0.22
C GLU A 112 -10.21 15.46 0.21
N TYR A 113 -9.08 15.62 0.90
CA TYR A 113 -8.61 16.91 1.37
C TYR A 113 -7.66 17.60 0.37
N SER A 114 -6.91 16.81 -0.38
CA SER A 114 -5.93 17.31 -1.35
C SER A 114 -6.60 17.78 -2.63
N LYS A 115 -6.55 19.11 -2.90
CA LYS A 115 -7.02 19.68 -4.17
C LYS A 115 -6.31 19.08 -5.38
N ASN A 116 -5.04 18.72 -5.22
CA ASN A 116 -4.28 18.08 -6.27
C ASN A 116 -4.88 16.72 -6.63
N ALA A 117 -5.20 15.90 -5.66
CA ALA A 117 -5.82 14.61 -5.87
C ALA A 117 -7.24 14.74 -6.45
N ILE A 118 -8.03 15.72 -5.98
CA ILE A 118 -9.39 15.97 -6.47
C ILE A 118 -9.40 16.26 -7.97
N ALA A 119 -8.45 17.05 -8.50
CA ALA A 119 -8.39 17.34 -9.93
C ALA A 119 -8.29 16.05 -10.79
N PHE A 120 -7.42 15.14 -10.38
CA PHE A 120 -7.26 13.84 -11.05
C PHE A 120 -8.41 12.87 -10.76
N MET A 121 -9.00 12.94 -9.58
CA MET A 121 -10.22 12.20 -9.26
C MET A 121 -11.37 12.56 -10.20
N LEU A 122 -11.63 13.85 -10.41
CA LEU A 122 -12.66 14.32 -11.34
C LEU A 122 -12.39 13.84 -12.77
N LEU A 123 -11.13 13.90 -13.23
CA LEU A 123 -10.73 13.36 -14.53
C LEU A 123 -11.03 11.86 -14.64
N ASN A 124 -10.67 11.08 -13.63
CA ASN A 124 -10.88 9.64 -13.59
C ASN A 124 -12.36 9.27 -13.64
N LEU A 125 -13.21 9.98 -12.87
CA LEU A 125 -14.65 9.76 -12.83
C LEU A 125 -15.31 10.08 -14.19
N LEU A 126 -14.89 11.16 -14.87
CA LEU A 126 -15.38 11.52 -16.20
C LEU A 126 -14.98 10.49 -17.25
N ILE A 127 -13.73 10.03 -17.26
CA ILE A 127 -13.27 9.00 -18.21
C ILE A 127 -13.99 7.67 -17.98
N ALA A 128 -14.22 7.31 -16.73
CA ALA A 128 -14.98 6.14 -16.36
C ALA A 128 -16.49 6.29 -16.55
N ASN A 129 -16.96 7.49 -16.85
CA ASN A 129 -18.36 7.87 -17.07
C ASN A 129 -19.26 7.46 -15.89
N ILE A 130 -18.89 7.88 -14.68
CA ILE A 130 -19.54 7.52 -13.41
C ILE A 130 -20.26 8.72 -12.83
N ASP A 131 -21.54 8.54 -12.43
CA ASP A 131 -22.25 9.48 -11.58
C ASP A 131 -21.65 9.48 -10.18
N ALA A 132 -21.17 10.62 -9.71
CA ALA A 132 -20.51 10.71 -8.42
C ALA A 132 -20.69 12.09 -7.75
N GLU A 133 -20.53 12.10 -6.43
CA GLU A 133 -20.41 13.31 -5.63
C GLU A 133 -18.98 13.40 -5.08
N VAL A 134 -18.34 14.56 -5.17
CA VAL A 134 -16.97 14.78 -4.65
C VAL A 134 -16.99 15.93 -3.66
N VAL A 135 -16.37 15.70 -2.50
CA VAL A 135 -16.28 16.69 -1.42
C VAL A 135 -14.81 16.93 -1.07
N GLU A 136 -14.39 18.18 -1.19
CA GLU A 136 -13.13 18.62 -0.59
C GLU A 136 -13.34 18.72 0.92
N LYS A 137 -12.79 17.76 1.69
CA LYS A 137 -13.11 17.60 3.12
C LYS A 137 -11.91 17.19 3.95
N ASN A 138 -11.73 17.85 5.05
CA ASN A 138 -10.89 17.33 6.12
C ASN A 138 -11.73 16.39 7.01
N VAL A 139 -11.58 15.08 6.78
CA VAL A 139 -12.36 14.05 7.50
C VAL A 139 -12.17 14.12 9.01
N LEU A 140 -10.96 14.43 9.50
CA LEU A 140 -10.67 14.47 10.94
C LEU A 140 -11.35 15.63 11.66
N THR A 141 -11.42 16.80 11.03
CA THR A 141 -12.10 17.98 11.60
C THR A 141 -13.58 18.02 11.22
N GLY A 142 -13.98 17.31 10.16
CA GLY A 142 -15.32 17.39 9.58
C GLY A 142 -15.55 18.63 8.70
N GLU A 143 -14.52 19.47 8.47
CA GLU A 143 -14.62 20.68 7.66
C GLU A 143 -14.76 20.33 6.17
N GLU A 144 -15.81 20.86 5.53
CA GLU A 144 -16.10 20.70 4.10
C GLU A 144 -15.84 22.05 3.38
N LEU A 145 -15.03 22.02 2.33
CA LEU A 145 -14.49 23.22 1.66
C LEU A 145 -15.08 23.47 0.28
N ALA A 146 -15.38 22.41 -0.48
CA ALA A 146 -15.98 22.49 -1.80
C ALA A 146 -16.73 21.20 -2.15
N TYR A 147 -17.70 21.35 -3.06
CA TYR A 147 -18.56 20.26 -3.50
C TYR A 147 -18.66 20.23 -5.03
N TYR A 148 -18.60 19.02 -5.58
CA TYR A 148 -18.72 18.78 -7.01
C TYR A 148 -19.70 17.64 -7.28
N LYS A 149 -20.46 17.75 -8.37
CA LYS A 149 -21.23 16.67 -8.97
C LYS A 149 -20.61 16.27 -10.29
N VAL A 150 -20.44 14.97 -10.48
CA VAL A 150 -20.05 14.37 -11.75
C VAL A 150 -21.28 13.64 -12.28
N GLU A 151 -21.71 13.98 -13.47
CA GLU A 151 -22.86 13.39 -14.16
C GLU A 151 -22.36 12.63 -15.38
N SER A 152 -22.70 11.36 -15.49
CA SER A 152 -22.40 10.53 -16.65
C SER A 152 -23.21 10.95 -17.87
N ALA A 153 -22.78 10.59 -19.06
CA ALA A 153 -23.51 10.84 -20.29
C ALA A 153 -23.90 9.54 -21.00
N ALA A 154 -25.06 9.51 -21.62
CA ALA A 154 -25.50 8.37 -22.45
C ALA A 154 -24.64 8.20 -23.71
N SER A 155 -24.00 9.27 -24.20
CA SER A 155 -23.03 9.27 -25.28
C SER A 155 -22.01 10.38 -25.11
N GLY A 156 -20.74 10.12 -25.41
CA GLY A 156 -19.66 11.05 -25.18
C GLY A 156 -19.16 11.03 -23.75
N PHE A 157 -18.74 12.17 -23.23
CA PHE A 157 -18.27 12.34 -21.87
C PHE A 157 -19.31 13.04 -21.00
N GLY A 158 -19.34 12.69 -19.73
CA GLY A 158 -20.11 13.37 -18.72
C GLY A 158 -19.63 14.81 -18.44
N GLN A 159 -20.15 15.40 -17.41
CA GLN A 159 -19.81 16.78 -17.01
C GLN A 159 -19.56 16.87 -15.51
N VAL A 160 -18.79 17.88 -15.10
CA VAL A 160 -18.57 18.25 -13.70
C VAL A 160 -19.21 19.61 -13.46
N SER A 161 -19.93 19.71 -12.35
CA SER A 161 -20.43 20.98 -11.84
C SER A 161 -19.99 21.22 -10.40
N LYS A 162 -19.61 22.46 -10.08
CA LYS A 162 -19.40 22.88 -8.70
C LYS A 162 -20.74 23.29 -8.12
N VAL A 163 -21.07 22.79 -6.91
CA VAL A 163 -22.34 23.06 -6.22
C VAL A 163 -22.07 23.68 -4.84
N ASP A 164 -23.07 24.34 -4.27
CA ASP A 164 -22.91 25.00 -2.96
C ASP A 164 -22.93 24.02 -1.81
N MET A 165 -23.65 22.91 -1.93
CA MET A 165 -23.76 21.88 -0.91
C MET A 165 -24.24 20.55 -1.49
N LEU A 166 -24.02 19.47 -0.74
CA LEU A 166 -24.59 18.15 -0.99
C LEU A 166 -25.43 17.73 0.19
N GLU A 167 -26.48 16.94 -0.06
CA GLU A 167 -27.33 16.43 1.00
C GLU A 167 -26.54 15.46 1.91
N SER A 168 -26.75 15.59 3.22
CA SER A 168 -26.22 14.64 4.20
C SER A 168 -27.02 13.35 4.11
N LYS A 169 -26.33 12.22 3.98
CA LYS A 169 -26.96 10.89 3.94
C LYS A 169 -26.15 9.85 4.71
N LYS A 170 -26.76 8.69 4.93
CA LYS A 170 -26.07 7.48 5.40
C LYS A 170 -25.77 6.60 4.20
N TYR A 171 -24.80 5.69 4.35
CA TYR A 171 -24.28 4.87 3.26
C TYR A 171 -24.43 3.39 3.53
N ASP A 172 -24.65 2.61 2.49
CA ASP A 172 -24.68 1.15 2.57
C ASP A 172 -23.28 0.57 2.61
N THR A 173 -22.35 1.27 1.98
CA THR A 173 -20.94 0.87 1.96
C THR A 173 -20.04 2.08 2.26
N VAL A 174 -19.08 1.89 3.17
CA VAL A 174 -17.97 2.83 3.42
C VAL A 174 -16.66 2.13 3.11
N ILE A 175 -15.84 2.73 2.27
CA ILE A 175 -14.51 2.24 1.92
C ILE A 175 -13.47 3.30 2.23
N SER A 176 -12.26 2.90 2.64
CA SER A 176 -11.21 3.86 2.93
C SER A 176 -9.83 3.22 2.92
N ASN A 177 -8.88 3.93 2.35
CA ASN A 177 -7.45 3.76 2.59
C ASN A 177 -6.94 5.08 3.20
N PRO A 178 -7.15 5.31 4.51
CA PRO A 178 -6.78 6.57 5.14
C PRO A 178 -5.26 6.68 5.31
N PRO A 179 -4.71 7.89 5.47
CA PRO A 179 -3.29 8.08 5.74
C PRO A 179 -2.88 7.40 7.07
N TYR A 180 -1.89 6.49 6.99
CA TYR A 180 -1.51 5.64 8.13
C TYR A 180 -0.86 6.43 9.25
N SER A 181 -1.35 6.22 10.47
CA SER A 181 -0.82 6.86 11.68
C SER A 181 -0.74 8.40 11.56
N GLN A 182 -1.68 9.01 10.87
CA GLN A 182 -1.79 10.47 10.73
C GLN A 182 -1.92 11.13 12.11
N SER A 183 -1.12 12.16 12.34
CA SER A 183 -1.29 13.02 13.52
C SER A 183 -2.51 13.92 13.33
N TRP A 184 -3.25 14.14 14.42
CA TRP A 184 -4.44 15.00 14.41
C TRP A 184 -4.64 15.72 15.75
N ILE A 185 -5.61 16.61 15.82
CA ILE A 185 -6.02 17.26 17.06
C ILE A 185 -7.33 16.61 17.52
N PRO A 186 -7.31 15.73 18.54
CA PRO A 186 -8.50 15.06 19.02
C PRO A 186 -9.54 16.05 19.56
N GLN A 187 -10.71 16.03 18.97
CA GLN A 187 -11.85 16.84 19.39
C GLN A 187 -13.09 15.96 19.41
N MET A 188 -13.84 16.00 20.53
CA MET A 188 -15.08 15.24 20.66
C MET A 188 -16.19 15.90 19.85
N ASP A 189 -16.84 15.10 19.02
CA ASP A 189 -18.07 15.43 18.31
C ASP A 189 -18.98 14.19 18.21
N GLU A 190 -20.13 14.32 17.56
CA GLU A 190 -21.14 13.25 17.45
C GLU A 190 -20.63 11.94 16.81
N ARG A 191 -19.59 12.01 15.95
CA ARG A 191 -18.98 10.83 15.30
C ARG A 191 -18.28 9.92 16.31
N PHE A 192 -17.79 10.49 17.39
CA PHE A 192 -16.98 9.81 18.41
C PHE A 192 -17.77 9.54 19.70
N GLU A 193 -19.05 9.94 19.74
CA GLU A 193 -19.86 9.80 20.95
C GLU A 193 -19.89 8.33 21.43
N GLY A 194 -19.63 8.19 22.72
CA GLY A 194 -19.58 6.88 23.36
C GLY A 194 -18.27 6.11 23.17
N TYR A 195 -17.30 6.63 22.42
CA TYR A 195 -15.95 6.05 22.27
C TYR A 195 -14.89 6.96 22.92
N LYS A 196 -13.72 6.40 23.23
CA LYS A 196 -12.54 7.22 23.48
C LYS A 196 -12.06 7.85 22.17
N LEU A 197 -11.42 9.01 22.27
CA LEU A 197 -10.76 9.60 21.11
C LEU A 197 -9.47 8.84 20.78
N ALA A 198 -9.21 8.66 19.50
CA ALA A 198 -7.94 8.11 19.02
C ALA A 198 -6.76 8.98 19.49
N PRO A 199 -5.56 8.41 19.69
CA PRO A 199 -4.39 9.16 20.13
C PRO A 199 -4.03 10.29 19.15
N LYS A 200 -3.54 11.44 19.69
CA LYS A 200 -3.10 12.60 18.88
C LYS A 200 -2.11 12.21 17.76
N SER A 201 -1.25 11.23 18.01
CA SER A 201 -0.22 10.78 17.06
C SER A 201 -0.71 9.75 16.05
N LYS A 202 -1.96 9.26 16.16
CA LYS A 202 -2.49 8.15 15.34
C LYS A 202 -4.01 8.23 15.21
N ALA A 203 -4.46 8.76 14.09
CA ALA A 203 -5.88 8.94 13.80
C ALA A 203 -6.57 7.68 13.22
N ASP A 204 -5.87 6.53 13.12
CA ASP A 204 -6.38 5.33 12.45
C ASP A 204 -7.82 5.00 12.90
N PHE A 205 -8.08 4.97 14.21
CA PHE A 205 -9.42 4.72 14.74
C PHE A 205 -10.38 5.90 14.61
N ALA A 206 -9.91 7.13 14.42
CA ALA A 206 -10.81 8.26 14.16
C ALA A 206 -11.44 8.12 12.78
N PHE A 207 -10.69 7.70 11.76
CA PHE A 207 -11.24 7.39 10.43
C PHE A 207 -12.24 6.23 10.47
N ILE A 208 -11.96 5.17 11.24
CA ILE A 208 -12.91 4.06 11.42
C ILE A 208 -14.22 4.56 12.02
N LEU A 209 -14.17 5.33 13.11
CA LEU A 209 -15.35 5.83 13.80
C LEU A 209 -16.16 6.80 12.94
N ASP A 210 -15.50 7.69 12.19
CA ASP A 210 -16.16 8.57 11.22
C ASP A 210 -16.92 7.78 10.15
N GLY A 211 -16.28 6.77 9.56
CA GLY A 211 -16.94 5.91 8.58
C GLY A 211 -18.12 5.13 9.17
N LEU A 212 -17.97 4.57 10.37
CA LEU A 212 -19.05 3.85 11.05
C LEU A 212 -20.22 4.75 11.45
N TYR A 213 -19.93 6.01 11.81
CA TYR A 213 -20.97 7.01 12.08
C TYR A 213 -21.87 7.24 10.86
N SER A 214 -21.31 7.31 9.66
CA SER A 214 -22.05 7.55 8.43
C SER A 214 -22.71 6.30 7.84
N LEU A 215 -22.45 5.11 8.40
CA LEU A 215 -22.94 3.85 7.88
C LEU A 215 -24.43 3.62 8.21
N ASN A 216 -25.20 3.11 7.25
CA ASN A 216 -26.58 2.65 7.44
C ASN A 216 -26.66 1.54 8.49
N ALA A 217 -27.89 1.25 8.98
CA ALA A 217 -28.13 0.26 10.01
C ALA A 217 -27.73 -1.17 9.62
N SER A 218 -27.66 -1.50 8.32
CA SER A 218 -27.22 -2.80 7.79
C SER A 218 -25.97 -2.67 6.89
N GLY A 219 -25.29 -1.53 6.93
CA GLY A 219 -24.17 -1.22 6.03
C GLY A 219 -22.89 -1.97 6.37
N THR A 220 -21.99 -2.00 5.41
CA THR A 220 -20.64 -2.60 5.50
C THR A 220 -19.57 -1.54 5.33
N ALA A 221 -18.53 -1.56 6.17
CA ALA A 221 -17.37 -0.69 6.01
C ALA A 221 -16.08 -1.51 5.90
N ALA A 222 -15.17 -1.11 5.02
CA ALA A 222 -13.86 -1.74 4.85
C ALA A 222 -12.74 -0.70 4.88
N PHE A 223 -11.79 -0.89 5.78
CA PHE A 223 -10.65 0.01 5.98
C PHE A 223 -9.35 -0.73 5.75
N ILE A 224 -8.45 -0.14 4.95
CA ILE A 224 -7.09 -0.63 4.75
C ILE A 224 -6.20 0.08 5.77
N LEU A 225 -5.53 -0.66 6.65
CA LEU A 225 -4.86 -0.10 7.82
C LEU A 225 -3.55 -0.85 8.12
N PRO A 226 -2.57 -0.22 8.79
CA PRO A 226 -1.37 -0.91 9.22
C PRO A 226 -1.68 -1.91 10.35
N HIS A 227 -0.97 -3.04 10.40
CA HIS A 227 -1.19 -4.09 11.40
C HIS A 227 -1.21 -3.62 12.86
N GLY A 228 -0.60 -2.47 13.15
CA GLY A 228 -0.60 -1.90 14.50
C GLY A 228 -2.00 -1.71 15.10
N VAL A 229 -3.03 -1.45 14.30
CA VAL A 229 -4.42 -1.31 14.78
C VAL A 229 -4.96 -2.59 15.43
N LEU A 230 -4.39 -3.75 15.09
CA LEU A 230 -4.82 -5.06 15.58
C LEU A 230 -4.45 -5.29 17.06
N PHE A 231 -3.37 -4.67 17.56
CA PHE A 231 -2.83 -4.99 18.88
C PHE A 231 -2.39 -3.82 19.76
N ARG A 232 -2.30 -2.59 19.21
CA ARG A 232 -1.94 -1.44 20.04
C ARG A 232 -2.93 -1.27 21.20
N GLY A 233 -2.40 -0.95 22.38
CA GLY A 233 -3.16 -0.77 23.63
C GLY A 233 -3.68 0.65 23.85
N GLN A 234 -3.95 1.00 25.10
CA GLN A 234 -4.46 2.31 25.54
C GLN A 234 -5.77 2.70 24.82
N ALA A 235 -5.91 3.94 24.38
CA ALA A 235 -7.13 4.43 23.75
C ALA A 235 -7.55 3.60 22.51
N GLU A 236 -6.59 3.17 21.68
CA GLU A 236 -6.87 2.31 20.52
C GLU A 236 -7.39 0.92 20.96
N GLY A 237 -6.82 0.35 22.04
CA GLY A 237 -7.31 -0.90 22.63
C GLY A 237 -8.74 -0.78 23.15
N ASP A 238 -9.06 0.34 23.83
CA ASP A 238 -10.41 0.58 24.36
C ASP A 238 -11.45 0.77 23.24
N ILE A 239 -11.09 1.51 22.19
CA ILE A 239 -11.97 1.68 21.01
C ILE A 239 -12.19 0.32 20.33
N ARG A 240 -11.14 -0.45 20.10
CA ARG A 240 -11.19 -1.79 19.48
C ARG A 240 -12.08 -2.73 20.29
N ARG A 241 -11.89 -2.79 21.61
CA ARG A 241 -12.75 -3.56 22.53
C ARG A 241 -14.21 -3.20 22.34
N LYS A 242 -14.54 -1.91 22.39
CA LYS A 242 -15.93 -1.46 22.25
C LYS A 242 -16.54 -1.77 20.89
N LEU A 243 -15.76 -1.68 19.80
CA LEU A 243 -16.22 -2.06 18.45
C LEU A 243 -16.54 -3.56 18.38
N ILE A 244 -15.74 -4.39 19.02
CA ILE A 244 -15.95 -5.85 19.09
C ILE A 244 -17.14 -6.18 19.97
N ASP A 245 -17.24 -5.61 21.17
CA ASP A 245 -18.37 -5.82 22.10
C ASP A 245 -19.71 -5.43 21.48
N ASN A 246 -19.72 -4.38 20.65
CA ASN A 246 -20.89 -3.96 19.89
C ASN A 246 -21.17 -4.84 18.64
N ASN A 247 -20.44 -5.94 18.47
CA ASN A 247 -20.57 -6.87 17.34
C ASN A 247 -20.43 -6.18 15.97
N LEU A 248 -19.55 -5.19 15.84
CA LEU A 248 -19.34 -4.46 14.59
C LEU A 248 -18.24 -5.06 13.71
N LEU A 249 -17.19 -5.66 14.29
CA LEU A 249 -16.10 -6.26 13.52
C LEU A 249 -16.56 -7.57 12.86
N ASP A 250 -16.50 -7.61 11.53
CA ASP A 250 -16.91 -8.78 10.72
C ASP A 250 -15.72 -9.64 10.29
N ALA A 251 -14.64 -9.01 9.82
CA ALA A 251 -13.45 -9.76 9.41
C ALA A 251 -12.16 -8.95 9.59
N VAL A 252 -11.05 -9.69 9.71
CA VAL A 252 -9.67 -9.23 9.69
C VAL A 252 -8.93 -9.97 8.58
N ILE A 253 -8.46 -9.26 7.57
CA ILE A 253 -7.77 -9.84 6.41
C ILE A 253 -6.34 -9.30 6.39
N GLY A 254 -5.35 -10.16 6.62
CA GLY A 254 -3.93 -9.82 6.52
C GLY A 254 -3.46 -9.89 5.09
N LEU A 255 -2.78 -8.85 4.62
CA LEU A 255 -2.24 -8.76 3.26
C LEU A 255 -0.71 -8.86 3.27
N PRO A 256 -0.09 -9.26 2.14
CA PRO A 256 1.35 -9.30 2.02
C PRO A 256 2.04 -7.96 2.31
N ALA A 257 3.21 -7.99 2.91
CA ALA A 257 4.08 -6.82 3.01
C ALA A 257 4.57 -6.38 1.62
N ASN A 258 5.09 -5.18 1.49
CA ASN A 258 5.64 -4.62 0.24
C ASN A 258 4.66 -4.61 -0.96
N LEU A 259 3.35 -4.54 -0.73
CA LEU A 259 2.36 -4.34 -1.80
C LEU A 259 2.32 -2.88 -2.26
N PHE A 260 2.44 -1.94 -1.33
CA PHE A 260 2.39 -0.51 -1.60
C PHE A 260 3.73 0.01 -2.13
N THR A 261 3.69 1.01 -3.01
CA THR A 261 4.88 1.53 -3.68
C THR A 261 5.89 2.14 -2.70
N ASN A 262 5.40 2.78 -1.65
CA ASN A 262 6.19 3.67 -0.82
C ASN A 262 6.36 3.19 0.62
N THR A 263 5.69 2.10 0.98
CA THR A 263 5.82 1.50 2.30
C THR A 263 5.97 -0.01 2.20
N GLY A 264 6.96 -0.54 2.93
CA GLY A 264 7.15 -1.98 3.06
C GLY A 264 6.34 -2.61 4.20
N ILE A 265 5.58 -1.80 4.97
CA ILE A 265 4.84 -2.32 6.12
C ILE A 265 3.68 -3.21 5.68
N PRO A 266 3.43 -4.32 6.40
CA PRO A 266 2.25 -5.12 6.16
C PRO A 266 0.99 -4.36 6.57
N VAL A 267 -0.05 -4.50 5.75
CA VAL A 267 -1.36 -3.91 6.00
C VAL A 267 -2.42 -4.99 6.17
N CYS A 268 -3.54 -4.61 6.78
CA CYS A 268 -4.72 -5.45 6.89
C CYS A 268 -5.96 -4.69 6.42
N ILE A 269 -6.99 -5.44 6.04
CA ILE A 269 -8.32 -4.90 5.83
C ILE A 269 -9.16 -5.26 7.06
N LEU A 270 -9.71 -4.25 7.74
CA LEU A 270 -10.73 -4.42 8.75
C LEU A 270 -12.10 -4.23 8.11
N VAL A 271 -12.93 -5.25 8.19
CA VAL A 271 -14.32 -5.18 7.71
C VAL A 271 -15.26 -5.07 8.89
N PHE A 272 -16.10 -4.06 8.85
CA PHE A 272 -17.15 -3.83 9.85
C PHE A 272 -18.53 -3.96 9.20
N LYS A 273 -19.48 -4.50 9.96
CA LYS A 273 -20.90 -4.57 9.57
C LYS A 273 -21.78 -4.18 10.73
N LYS A 274 -22.81 -3.41 10.46
CA LYS A 274 -23.91 -3.19 11.42
C LYS A 274 -24.95 -4.31 11.33
N ASN A 275 -25.68 -4.52 12.42
CA ASN A 275 -26.78 -5.49 12.51
C ASN A 275 -26.40 -6.94 12.14
N ARG A 276 -25.20 -7.38 12.58
CA ARG A 276 -24.74 -8.75 12.37
C ARG A 276 -25.51 -9.75 13.24
N ALA A 277 -26.01 -10.81 12.64
CA ALA A 277 -26.61 -11.94 13.36
C ALA A 277 -25.53 -12.85 14.00
N ASN A 278 -24.41 -13.05 13.31
CA ASN A 278 -23.27 -13.84 13.78
C ASN A 278 -22.34 -12.97 14.65
N LYS A 279 -21.75 -13.56 15.68
CA LYS A 279 -20.77 -12.90 16.57
C LYS A 279 -19.33 -13.28 16.25
N ASP A 280 -19.10 -14.33 15.46
CA ASP A 280 -17.77 -14.78 15.11
C ASP A 280 -17.11 -13.79 14.14
N VAL A 281 -15.82 -13.57 14.31
CA VAL A 281 -15.00 -12.73 13.44
C VAL A 281 -14.21 -13.64 12.51
N LEU A 282 -14.29 -13.40 11.20
CA LEU A 282 -13.50 -14.13 10.22
C LEU A 282 -12.10 -13.56 10.15
N PHE A 283 -11.10 -14.40 10.36
CA PHE A 283 -9.69 -14.07 10.09
C PHE A 283 -9.25 -14.73 8.79
N ILE A 284 -8.55 -13.98 7.95
CA ILE A 284 -7.92 -14.47 6.71
C ILE A 284 -6.45 -14.05 6.72
N ASP A 285 -5.54 -15.01 6.59
CA ASP A 285 -4.11 -14.77 6.46
C ASP A 285 -3.67 -14.95 5.01
N ALA A 286 -3.69 -13.85 4.25
CA ALA A 286 -3.18 -13.81 2.89
C ALA A 286 -1.74 -13.25 2.80
N GLN A 287 -1.00 -13.16 3.92
CA GLN A 287 0.32 -12.53 3.97
C GLN A 287 1.36 -13.25 3.09
N LYS A 288 1.14 -14.54 2.79
CA LYS A 288 1.99 -15.35 1.90
C LYS A 288 1.49 -15.40 0.45
N ASP A 289 0.31 -14.85 0.14
CA ASP A 289 -0.29 -14.87 -1.19
C ASP A 289 0.30 -13.75 -2.07
N PHE A 290 1.53 -13.92 -2.52
CA PHE A 290 2.17 -12.96 -3.42
C PHE A 290 3.21 -13.62 -4.33
N VAL A 291 3.56 -12.91 -5.39
CA VAL A 291 4.74 -13.16 -6.21
C VAL A 291 5.64 -11.91 -6.17
N LYS A 292 6.95 -12.13 -6.15
CA LYS A 292 7.92 -11.02 -6.20
C LYS A 292 7.98 -10.43 -7.61
N HIS A 293 7.84 -9.10 -7.70
CA HIS A 293 8.00 -8.38 -8.94
C HIS A 293 8.93 -7.17 -8.72
N LYS A 294 10.18 -7.29 -9.17
CA LYS A 294 11.24 -6.29 -8.88
C LYS A 294 11.37 -6.06 -7.36
N ASN A 295 11.15 -4.83 -6.91
CA ASN A 295 11.28 -4.44 -5.50
C ASN A 295 9.95 -4.51 -4.72
N LYS A 296 8.88 -5.04 -5.33
CA LYS A 296 7.53 -5.11 -4.75
C LYS A 296 7.01 -6.54 -4.75
N ASN A 297 6.02 -6.77 -3.90
CA ASN A 297 5.16 -7.92 -3.99
C ASN A 297 3.90 -7.55 -4.77
N ILE A 298 3.37 -8.48 -5.53
CA ILE A 298 2.07 -8.34 -6.21
C ILE A 298 1.24 -9.59 -5.91
N MET A 299 -0.07 -9.44 -5.84
CA MET A 299 -0.99 -10.57 -5.78
C MET A 299 -1.52 -10.86 -7.18
N THR A 300 -1.54 -12.14 -7.56
CA THR A 300 -2.15 -12.57 -8.83
C THR A 300 -3.68 -12.52 -8.73
N ALA A 301 -4.36 -12.54 -9.88
CA ALA A 301 -5.83 -12.57 -9.91
C ALA A 301 -6.42 -13.78 -9.15
N GLU A 302 -5.73 -14.93 -9.18
CA GLU A 302 -6.14 -16.14 -8.45
C GLU A 302 -6.01 -15.95 -6.92
N GLN A 303 -4.94 -15.29 -6.46
CA GLN A 303 -4.73 -14.99 -5.05
C GLN A 303 -5.76 -13.97 -4.54
N VAL A 304 -6.08 -12.94 -5.34
CA VAL A 304 -7.14 -11.98 -5.06
C VAL A 304 -8.50 -12.69 -4.93
N GLU A 305 -8.83 -13.54 -5.91
CA GLU A 305 -10.08 -14.29 -5.93
C GLU A 305 -10.18 -15.28 -4.74
N LYS A 306 -9.06 -15.86 -4.31
CA LYS A 306 -9.00 -16.72 -3.12
C LYS A 306 -9.42 -15.96 -1.86
N VAL A 307 -8.91 -14.74 -1.66
CA VAL A 307 -9.32 -13.87 -0.54
C VAL A 307 -10.81 -13.57 -0.60
N ILE A 308 -11.31 -13.14 -1.78
CA ILE A 308 -12.71 -12.79 -1.98
C ILE A 308 -13.63 -13.99 -1.70
N LYS A 309 -13.28 -15.18 -2.19
CA LYS A 309 -14.05 -16.42 -1.95
C LYS A 309 -14.03 -16.83 -0.47
N ALA A 310 -12.85 -16.77 0.17
CA ALA A 310 -12.74 -17.07 1.60
C ALA A 310 -13.64 -16.15 2.43
N TYR A 311 -13.65 -14.84 2.11
CA TYR A 311 -14.51 -13.87 2.78
C TYR A 311 -16.01 -14.15 2.53
N LYS A 312 -16.42 -14.31 1.27
CA LYS A 312 -17.85 -14.51 0.91
C LYS A 312 -18.44 -15.80 1.49
N ASN A 313 -17.67 -16.88 1.43
CA ASN A 313 -18.12 -18.20 1.90
C ASN A 313 -18.01 -18.36 3.41
N ARG A 314 -17.23 -17.52 4.10
CA ARG A 314 -16.92 -17.64 5.54
C ARG A 314 -16.50 -19.06 5.94
N ALA A 315 -15.79 -19.75 5.05
CA ALA A 315 -15.34 -21.12 5.30
C ALA A 315 -14.04 -21.13 6.11
N ASP A 316 -13.93 -22.07 7.03
CA ASP A 316 -12.65 -22.38 7.66
C ASP A 316 -11.79 -23.11 6.64
N ILE A 317 -10.58 -22.58 6.41
CA ILE A 317 -9.57 -23.11 5.49
C ILE A 317 -8.29 -23.28 6.30
N GLU A 318 -7.83 -24.50 6.40
CA GLU A 318 -6.61 -24.83 7.18
C GLU A 318 -5.47 -23.88 6.84
N ARG A 319 -4.83 -23.30 7.87
CA ARG A 319 -3.69 -22.37 7.78
C ARG A 319 -3.94 -21.09 6.99
N TYR A 320 -5.20 -20.79 6.65
CA TYR A 320 -5.54 -19.65 5.80
C TYR A 320 -6.70 -18.80 6.32
N ALA A 321 -7.82 -19.40 6.69
CA ALA A 321 -8.98 -18.66 7.15
C ALA A 321 -9.70 -19.41 8.27
N SER A 322 -10.19 -18.68 9.29
CA SER A 322 -10.95 -19.27 10.39
C SER A 322 -11.97 -18.29 10.97
N ASN A 323 -13.15 -18.81 11.31
CA ASN A 323 -14.17 -18.10 12.06
C ASN A 323 -13.89 -18.21 13.55
N ILE A 324 -13.47 -17.12 14.15
CA ILE A 324 -13.04 -17.07 15.55
C ILE A 324 -14.21 -16.60 16.42
N SER A 325 -14.53 -17.41 17.44
CA SER A 325 -15.59 -17.07 18.39
C SER A 325 -15.24 -15.83 19.22
N MET A 326 -16.27 -15.11 19.65
CA MET A 326 -16.11 -13.96 20.54
C MET A 326 -15.38 -14.35 21.83
N SER A 327 -15.65 -15.52 22.40
CA SER A 327 -14.95 -15.99 23.61
C SER A 327 -13.45 -16.10 23.40
N THR A 328 -13.01 -16.67 22.26
CA THR A 328 -11.58 -16.78 21.93
C THR A 328 -10.90 -15.40 21.78
N ILE A 329 -11.62 -14.40 21.25
CA ILE A 329 -11.10 -13.03 21.12
C ILE A 329 -10.97 -12.38 22.51
N LEU A 330 -11.95 -12.60 23.41
CA LEU A 330 -11.88 -12.13 24.78
C LEU A 330 -10.71 -12.77 25.54
N ASP A 331 -10.51 -14.09 25.41
CA ASP A 331 -9.40 -14.82 26.04
C ASP A 331 -8.02 -14.30 25.56
N ASN A 332 -7.97 -13.71 24.38
CA ASN A 332 -6.81 -13.03 23.81
C ASN A 332 -6.75 -11.51 24.13
N ASP A 333 -7.51 -11.02 25.09
CA ASP A 333 -7.58 -9.61 25.49
C ASP A 333 -7.85 -8.65 24.31
N TYR A 334 -8.78 -9.05 23.43
CA TYR A 334 -9.16 -8.28 22.22
C TYR A 334 -7.98 -7.97 21.28
N ASN A 335 -6.90 -8.70 21.39
CA ASN A 335 -5.78 -8.62 20.47
C ASN A 335 -6.12 -9.37 19.18
N LEU A 336 -6.14 -8.67 18.05
CA LEU A 336 -6.53 -9.21 16.74
C LEU A 336 -5.32 -9.62 15.89
N ASN A 337 -4.13 -9.77 16.47
CA ASN A 337 -2.95 -10.19 15.71
C ASN A 337 -3.18 -11.57 15.09
N ILE A 338 -3.14 -11.66 13.77
CA ILE A 338 -3.59 -12.82 12.98
C ILE A 338 -2.91 -14.14 13.39
N PRO A 339 -1.58 -14.21 13.65
CA PRO A 339 -0.93 -15.45 14.06
C PRO A 339 -1.45 -16.05 15.39
N ARG A 340 -2.24 -15.32 16.18
CA ARG A 340 -2.91 -15.86 17.37
C ARG A 340 -4.11 -16.76 17.04
N TYR A 341 -4.63 -16.65 15.82
CA TYR A 341 -5.87 -17.28 15.37
C TYR A 341 -5.69 -18.21 14.18
N ILE A 342 -4.66 -17.95 13.37
CA ILE A 342 -4.30 -18.76 12.22
C ILE A 342 -2.84 -19.17 12.36
N ASP A 343 -2.61 -20.46 12.55
CA ASP A 343 -1.25 -21.03 12.52
C ASP A 343 -0.86 -21.29 11.06
N SER A 344 -0.28 -20.26 10.43
CA SER A 344 0.25 -20.35 9.06
C SER A 344 1.72 -20.86 9.03
N PHE A 345 2.23 -21.38 10.17
CA PHE A 345 3.57 -21.94 10.22
C PHE A 345 3.64 -23.24 9.40
N GLU A 346 4.40 -23.20 8.34
CA GLU A 346 4.86 -24.38 7.63
C GLU A 346 6.24 -24.73 8.18
N PRO A 347 6.45 -25.93 8.76
CA PRO A 347 7.79 -26.36 9.11
C PRO A 347 8.64 -26.32 7.84
N GLU A 348 9.69 -25.53 7.83
CA GLU A 348 10.69 -25.62 6.77
C GLU A 348 11.20 -27.05 6.75
N GLU A 349 11.22 -27.66 5.57
CA GLU A 349 11.91 -28.94 5.40
C GLU A 349 13.35 -28.71 5.87
N ILE A 350 13.76 -29.43 6.91
CA ILE A 350 15.13 -29.34 7.41
C ILE A 350 16.01 -29.83 6.26
N PRO A 351 16.79 -28.91 5.62
CA PRO A 351 17.59 -29.31 4.49
C PRO A 351 18.58 -30.40 4.91
N ASP A 352 18.82 -31.36 4.03
CA ASP A 352 19.80 -32.40 4.29
C ASP A 352 21.16 -31.76 4.59
N ALA A 353 21.63 -31.86 5.83
CA ALA A 353 22.88 -31.27 6.27
C ALA A 353 24.08 -31.71 5.42
N VAL A 354 24.03 -32.92 4.88
CA VAL A 354 25.07 -33.48 3.98
C VAL A 354 25.02 -32.77 2.62
N GLN A 355 23.82 -32.51 2.10
CA GLN A 355 23.64 -31.81 0.84
C GLN A 355 24.06 -30.34 0.97
N LEU A 356 23.66 -29.68 2.05
CA LEU A 356 24.06 -28.28 2.34
C LEU A 356 25.58 -28.16 2.49
N ALA A 357 26.24 -29.12 3.16
CA ALA A 357 27.70 -29.14 3.26
C ALA A 357 28.38 -29.34 1.91
N LYS A 358 27.80 -30.11 1.00
CA LYS A 358 28.32 -30.27 -0.37
C LYS A 358 28.17 -28.97 -1.18
N GLU A 359 27.00 -28.36 -1.14
CA GLU A 359 26.72 -27.08 -1.84
C GLU A 359 27.63 -25.97 -1.30
N LEU A 360 27.82 -25.89 0.01
CA LEU A 360 28.72 -24.92 0.64
C LEU A 360 30.17 -25.15 0.17
N ASN A 361 30.64 -26.39 0.13
CA ASN A 361 31.98 -26.71 -0.36
C ASN A 361 32.14 -26.38 -1.85
N GLU A 362 31.10 -26.54 -2.66
CA GLU A 362 31.13 -26.18 -4.09
C GLU A 362 31.20 -24.67 -4.28
N ILE A 363 30.37 -23.88 -3.55
CA ILE A 363 30.41 -22.43 -3.53
C ILE A 363 31.78 -21.91 -3.07
N ASN A 364 32.34 -22.49 -1.99
CA ASN A 364 33.66 -22.10 -1.51
C ASN A 364 34.76 -22.38 -2.54
N ARG A 365 34.67 -23.48 -3.27
CA ARG A 365 35.61 -23.84 -4.34
C ARG A 365 35.50 -22.88 -5.53
N GLU A 366 34.27 -22.53 -5.95
CA GLU A 366 34.06 -21.56 -7.02
C GLU A 366 34.55 -20.17 -6.61
N SER A 367 34.23 -19.72 -5.40
CA SER A 367 34.70 -18.44 -4.84
C SER A 367 36.21 -18.36 -4.82
N ARG A 368 36.88 -19.44 -4.43
CA ARG A 368 38.35 -19.52 -4.44
C ARG A 368 38.93 -19.45 -5.86
N THR A 369 38.30 -20.13 -6.81
CA THR A 369 38.74 -20.10 -8.21
C THR A 369 38.65 -18.68 -8.77
N LEU A 370 37.52 -18.01 -8.56
CA LEU A 370 37.33 -16.62 -8.94
C LEU A 370 38.30 -15.67 -8.24
N GLY A 371 38.59 -15.90 -6.95
CA GLY A 371 39.56 -15.12 -6.20
C GLY A 371 40.98 -15.23 -6.78
N LEU A 372 41.40 -16.44 -7.17
CA LEU A 372 42.72 -16.64 -7.83
C LEU A 372 42.80 -16.01 -9.22
N GLU A 373 41.70 -16.05 -10.00
CA GLU A 373 41.61 -15.35 -11.28
C GLU A 373 41.76 -13.84 -11.10
N ILE A 374 41.08 -13.28 -10.08
CA ILE A 374 41.24 -11.85 -9.71
C ILE A 374 42.67 -11.54 -9.30
N ALA A 375 43.29 -12.40 -8.50
CA ALA A 375 44.70 -12.20 -8.10
C ALA A 375 45.66 -12.20 -9.31
N GLU A 376 45.44 -13.08 -10.30
CA GLU A 376 46.23 -13.09 -11.54
C GLU A 376 45.98 -11.82 -12.40
N MET A 377 44.72 -11.32 -12.45
CA MET A 377 44.44 -10.07 -13.13
C MET A 377 45.11 -8.87 -12.43
N LEU A 378 45.12 -8.85 -11.11
CA LEU A 378 45.76 -7.82 -10.30
C LEU A 378 47.29 -7.80 -10.54
N LYS A 379 47.97 -8.93 -10.67
CA LYS A 379 49.40 -9.01 -11.01
C LYS A 379 49.77 -8.35 -12.33
N GLN A 380 48.81 -8.18 -13.23
CA GLN A 380 49.06 -7.54 -14.54
C GLN A 380 48.95 -6.01 -14.47
N LEU A 381 48.45 -5.45 -13.38
CA LEU A 381 48.32 -4.02 -13.20
C LEU A 381 49.69 -3.41 -12.82
N VAL A 382 50.06 -2.34 -13.50
CA VAL A 382 51.30 -1.58 -13.24
C VAL A 382 50.90 -0.18 -12.78
N CYS A 383 51.38 0.20 -11.59
CA CYS A 383 51.19 1.54 -11.07
C CYS A 383 52.27 2.49 -11.64
N THR A 384 51.89 3.72 -11.94
CA THR A 384 52.83 4.75 -12.43
C THR A 384 53.71 5.32 -11.32
N ASP A 385 53.29 5.21 -10.06
CA ASP A 385 54.03 5.63 -8.88
C ASP A 385 54.79 4.44 -8.25
N PRO A 386 56.11 4.52 -8.01
CA PRO A 386 56.88 3.42 -7.44
C PRO A 386 56.48 3.00 -6.02
N ASP A 387 56.01 3.93 -5.18
CA ASP A 387 55.55 3.60 -3.83
C ASP A 387 54.22 2.89 -3.88
N ALA A 388 53.31 3.35 -4.74
CA ALA A 388 52.02 2.67 -4.99
C ALA A 388 52.21 1.28 -5.61
N GLN A 389 53.21 1.06 -6.45
CA GLN A 389 53.56 -0.25 -7.02
C GLN A 389 53.98 -1.23 -5.93
N LYS A 390 54.76 -0.78 -4.95
CA LYS A 390 55.24 -1.61 -3.85
C LYS A 390 54.06 -2.06 -2.93
N GLU A 391 53.18 -1.14 -2.60
CA GLU A 391 51.98 -1.42 -1.82
C GLU A 391 51.04 -2.41 -2.56
N HIS A 392 50.92 -2.23 -3.87
CA HIS A 392 50.13 -3.12 -4.73
C HIS A 392 50.71 -4.56 -4.76
N ASP A 393 52.04 -4.69 -4.93
CA ASP A 393 52.70 -6.00 -5.00
C ASP A 393 52.57 -6.74 -3.64
N GLU A 394 52.70 -6.04 -2.52
CA GLU A 394 52.55 -6.57 -1.18
C GLU A 394 51.09 -7.02 -0.96
N PHE A 395 50.10 -6.23 -1.37
CA PHE A 395 48.72 -6.56 -1.33
C PHE A 395 48.35 -7.83 -2.15
N VAL A 396 48.82 -7.88 -3.40
CA VAL A 396 48.56 -9.04 -4.28
C VAL A 396 49.15 -10.32 -3.71
N LYS A 397 50.33 -10.20 -3.09
CA LYS A 397 50.96 -11.33 -2.39
C LYS A 397 50.12 -11.82 -1.19
N GLU A 398 49.77 -10.93 -0.29
CA GLU A 398 48.98 -11.26 0.90
C GLU A 398 47.59 -11.83 0.50
N PHE A 399 46.94 -11.24 -0.51
CA PHE A 399 45.64 -11.70 -1.01
C PHE A 399 45.73 -13.11 -1.60
N THR A 400 46.82 -13.40 -2.37
CA THR A 400 47.05 -14.73 -2.94
C THR A 400 47.34 -15.75 -1.83
N GLU A 401 48.18 -15.42 -0.84
CA GLU A 401 48.48 -16.29 0.30
C GLU A 401 47.22 -16.60 1.13
N PHE A 402 46.37 -15.60 1.35
CA PHE A 402 45.09 -15.78 2.01
C PHE A 402 44.16 -16.79 1.26
N LEU A 403 44.00 -16.63 -0.04
CA LEU A 403 43.19 -17.55 -0.87
C LEU A 403 43.72 -19.00 -0.87
N VAL A 404 45.01 -19.17 -0.70
CA VAL A 404 45.68 -20.47 -0.65
C VAL A 404 45.60 -21.10 0.74
N SER A 405 45.65 -20.30 1.81
CA SER A 405 45.68 -20.78 3.20
C SER A 405 44.30 -21.12 3.76
N SER A 406 43.20 -20.73 3.12
CA SER A 406 41.82 -20.94 3.59
C SER A 406 41.30 -22.37 3.46
N ASP A 407 42.17 -23.40 3.49
CA ASP A 407 41.79 -24.83 3.49
C ASP A 407 41.28 -25.36 4.84
N SER A 408 41.31 -24.56 5.90
CA SER A 408 40.77 -24.92 7.21
C SER A 408 39.44 -24.23 7.46
N ALA A 409 38.44 -24.97 7.96
CA ALA A 409 37.09 -24.52 8.25
C ALA A 409 37.09 -23.15 8.97
N CYS A 410 36.71 -22.09 8.23
CA CYS A 410 36.53 -20.74 8.82
C CYS A 410 35.34 -20.70 9.74
N THR A 411 35.52 -20.14 10.93
CA THR A 411 34.41 -19.77 11.81
C THR A 411 33.63 -18.60 11.22
N VAL A 412 32.37 -18.40 11.65
CA VAL A 412 31.52 -17.28 11.19
C VAL A 412 32.21 -15.91 11.42
N GLU A 413 32.94 -15.77 12.53
CA GLU A 413 33.69 -14.55 12.87
C GLU A 413 34.87 -14.28 11.89
N GLU A 414 35.51 -15.34 11.41
CA GLU A 414 36.57 -15.25 10.40
C GLU A 414 36.01 -14.88 9.03
N GLN A 415 34.83 -15.37 8.69
CA GLN A 415 34.11 -15.01 7.43
C GLN A 415 33.70 -13.53 7.45
N GLU A 416 33.17 -13.02 8.56
CA GLU A 416 32.84 -11.59 8.70
C GLU A 416 34.09 -10.69 8.59
N ALA A 417 35.21 -11.10 9.16
CA ALA A 417 36.47 -10.38 9.03
C ALA A 417 36.99 -10.33 7.58
N VAL A 418 36.76 -11.40 6.81
CA VAL A 418 37.11 -11.49 5.38
C VAL A 418 36.23 -10.57 4.54
N ILE A 419 34.90 -10.61 4.74
CA ILE A 419 33.94 -9.75 4.03
C ILE A 419 34.32 -8.28 4.26
N LYS A 420 34.63 -7.90 5.50
CA LYS A 420 35.05 -6.53 5.83
C LYS A 420 36.32 -6.11 5.09
N LYS A 421 37.33 -6.99 5.02
CA LYS A 421 38.55 -6.74 4.26
C LYS A 421 38.30 -6.55 2.76
N ILE A 422 37.42 -7.37 2.18
CA ILE A 422 37.02 -7.25 0.76
C ILE A 422 36.29 -5.93 0.50
N GLU A 423 35.43 -5.48 1.41
CA GLU A 423 34.75 -4.20 1.32
C GLU A 423 35.71 -3.02 1.42
N ASP A 424 36.69 -3.09 2.32
CA ASP A 424 37.75 -2.06 2.47
C ASP A 424 38.62 -1.95 1.22
N VAL A 425 38.99 -3.08 0.62
CA VAL A 425 39.73 -3.13 -0.65
C VAL A 425 38.91 -2.56 -1.81
N LYS A 426 37.63 -2.93 -1.91
CA LYS A 426 36.69 -2.39 -2.93
C LYS A 426 36.60 -0.85 -2.81
N LYS A 427 36.51 -0.35 -1.59
CA LYS A 427 36.45 1.09 -1.31
C LYS A 427 37.75 1.82 -1.69
N TYR A 428 38.90 1.22 -1.39
CA TYR A 428 40.20 1.72 -1.78
C TYR A 428 40.39 1.77 -3.30
N LEU A 429 40.04 0.70 -4.00
CA LEU A 429 40.15 0.65 -5.47
C LEU A 429 39.22 1.68 -6.14
N LEU A 430 37.98 1.84 -5.66
CA LEU A 430 37.07 2.85 -6.17
C LEU A 430 37.56 4.28 -5.94
N GLN A 431 38.19 4.57 -4.79
CA GLN A 431 38.78 5.88 -4.53
C GLN A 431 39.99 6.20 -5.45
N LYS A 432 40.77 5.17 -5.83
CA LYS A 432 41.95 5.34 -6.70
C LYS A 432 41.57 5.36 -8.20
N MET A 433 40.48 4.75 -8.60
CA MET A 433 40.00 4.79 -10.00
C MET A 433 39.34 6.12 -10.38
N PHE A 434 38.89 6.91 -9.40
CA PHE A 434 38.18 8.17 -9.61
C PHE A 434 38.96 9.40 -9.06
N ALA A 435 40.19 9.24 -8.60
CA ALA A 435 41.14 10.30 -8.28
C ALA A 435 42.16 10.47 -9.42
#